data_9b21b84078ba2f8596452b02e9bce2a3
#
_entry.id   9b21b84078ba2f8596452b02e9bce2a3
#
_cell.length_a   1.000
_cell.length_b   1.000
_cell.length_c   1.000
_cell.angle_alpha   90.00
_cell.angle_beta   90.00
_cell.angle_gamma   90.00
#
_symmetry.space_group_name_H-M   'P 1'
#
loop_
_entity.id
_entity.type
_entity.pdbx_description
1 polymer ?
#
loop_
_entity_poly.entity_id
_entity_poly.type
_entity_poly.pdbx_seq_one_letter_code
_entity_poly.pdbx_strand_id
1 'polypeptide(L)' 'MDSWMIKHFSQANPAGTGQDDVPALLRRVADSIERRGSVQVQDLVMHTEITADGPWPSLTVYFHDTED' A
#
# COMPACT_ATOMS: atom_id res chain seq x y z
N MET A 1 25.55 13.98 -7.33
CA MET A 1 24.33 13.87 -8.01
C MET A 1 23.37 12.95 -7.35
N ASP A 2 22.26 13.44 -7.11
CA ASP A 2 21.32 12.67 -6.38
C ASP A 2 20.39 11.99 -7.29
N SER A 3 20.29 10.73 -7.14
CA SER A 3 19.29 10.06 -7.88
C SER A 3 18.22 9.66 -6.95
N TRP A 4 17.05 10.03 -7.32
CA TRP A 4 15.89 9.67 -6.59
C TRP A 4 15.41 8.36 -7.11
N MET A 5 15.33 7.41 -6.22
CA MET A 5 14.80 6.13 -6.60
C MET A 5 13.45 5.98 -5.95
N ILE A 6 12.43 5.97 -6.79
CA ILE A 6 11.07 5.79 -6.31
C ILE A 6 10.82 4.30 -6.21
N LYS A 7 10.47 3.86 -5.02
CA LYS A 7 10.13 2.48 -4.76
C LYS A 7 8.63 2.36 -4.59
N HIS A 8 8.15 1.16 -4.64
CA HIS A 8 6.73 0.96 -4.41
C HIS A 8 6.49 -0.44 -3.87
N PHE A 9 5.36 -0.58 -3.19
CA PHE A 9 4.83 -1.89 -2.84
C PHE A 9 3.32 -1.82 -2.93
N SER A 10 2.70 -2.97 -3.11
CA SER A 10 1.25 -3.07 -3.15
C SER A 10 0.79 -4.05 -2.10
N GLN A 11 -0.40 -3.81 -1.58
CA GLN A 11 -0.92 -4.63 -0.51
C GLN A 11 -2.43 -4.73 -0.64
N ALA A 12 -2.95 -5.89 -0.28
CA ALA A 12 -4.38 -6.14 -0.29
C ALA A 12 -4.71 -7.04 0.89
N ASN A 13 -5.97 -7.06 1.29
CA ASN A 13 -6.42 -8.03 2.27
C ASN A 13 -6.39 -9.42 1.65
N PRO A 14 -6.33 -10.46 2.47
CA PRO A 14 -6.45 -11.82 1.94
C PRO A 14 -7.77 -11.99 1.21
N ALA A 15 -7.73 -12.74 0.12
CA ALA A 15 -8.94 -13.01 -0.66
C ALA A 15 -9.93 -13.80 0.18
N GLY A 16 -11.22 -13.56 -0.08
CA GLY A 16 -12.28 -14.24 0.62
C GLY A 16 -13.02 -13.31 1.54
N THR A 17 -13.48 -13.83 2.66
CA THR A 17 -14.25 -13.04 3.62
C THR A 17 -13.41 -11.88 4.13
N GLY A 18 -13.95 -10.67 3.99
CA GLY A 18 -13.26 -9.48 4.46
C GLY A 18 -12.30 -8.89 3.45
N GLN A 19 -12.24 -9.44 2.24
CA GLN A 19 -11.33 -8.90 1.24
C GLN A 19 -11.60 -7.45 0.89
N ASP A 20 -12.83 -7.00 1.08
CA ASP A 20 -13.23 -5.63 0.75
C ASP A 20 -13.20 -4.67 1.94
N ASP A 21 -12.63 -5.08 3.05
CA ASP A 21 -12.57 -4.25 4.24
C ASP A 21 -11.48 -3.21 4.08
N VAL A 22 -11.85 -2.05 3.56
CA VAL A 22 -10.89 -0.98 3.30
C VAL A 22 -10.25 -0.45 4.58
N PRO A 23 -10.98 -0.22 5.68
CA PRO A 23 -10.29 0.19 6.90
C PRO A 23 -9.22 -0.79 7.36
N ALA A 24 -9.48 -2.10 7.27
CA ALA A 24 -8.48 -3.09 7.63
C ALA A 24 -7.28 -3.00 6.70
N LEU A 25 -7.52 -2.81 5.39
CA LEU A 25 -6.45 -2.65 4.43
C LEU A 25 -5.61 -1.41 4.76
N LEU A 26 -6.24 -0.31 5.10
CA LEU A 26 -5.51 0.90 5.43
C LEU A 26 -4.63 0.71 6.67
N ARG A 27 -5.12 -0.03 7.65
CA ARG A 27 -4.31 -0.30 8.84
C ARG A 27 -3.10 -1.15 8.50
N ARG A 28 -3.26 -2.14 7.63
CA ARG A 28 -2.15 -2.97 7.17
C ARG A 28 -1.11 -2.15 6.44
N VAL A 29 -1.57 -1.25 5.58
CA VAL A 29 -0.65 -0.40 4.81
C VAL A 29 0.07 0.56 5.74
N ALA A 30 -0.64 1.13 6.72
CA ALA A 30 -0.02 2.01 7.70
C ALA A 30 1.09 1.28 8.45
N ASP A 31 0.82 0.06 8.88
CA ASP A 31 1.84 -0.74 9.57
C ASP A 31 3.04 -1.02 8.67
N SER A 32 2.78 -1.31 7.41
CA SER A 32 3.85 -1.60 6.47
C SER A 32 4.74 -0.38 6.24
N ILE A 33 4.13 0.80 6.13
CA ILE A 33 4.88 2.03 5.97
C ILE A 33 5.74 2.27 7.22
N GLU A 34 5.13 2.10 8.37
CA GLU A 34 5.81 2.34 9.63
C GLU A 34 7.01 1.43 9.81
N ARG A 35 6.89 0.18 9.40
CA ARG A 35 7.98 -0.78 9.53
C ARG A 35 9.15 -0.50 8.63
N ARG A 36 8.94 0.27 7.57
CA ARG A 36 10.05 0.62 6.68
C ARG A 36 10.94 1.70 7.25
N GLY A 37 10.49 2.37 8.30
CA GLY A 37 11.31 3.39 8.93
C GLY A 37 11.17 4.72 8.23
N SER A 38 12.28 5.39 7.96
CA SER A 38 12.25 6.74 7.44
C SER A 38 12.00 6.73 5.94
N VAL A 39 10.76 6.99 5.57
CA VAL A 39 10.38 7.08 4.17
C VAL A 39 9.48 8.28 3.99
N GLN A 40 9.47 8.79 2.78
CA GLN A 40 8.52 9.80 2.39
C GLN A 40 7.61 9.22 1.34
N VAL A 41 6.32 9.23 1.62
CA VAL A 41 5.33 8.71 0.70
C VAL A 41 5.07 9.78 -0.36
N GLN A 42 5.19 9.37 -1.62
CA GLN A 42 4.96 10.26 -2.74
C GLN A 42 3.52 10.16 -3.22
N ASP A 43 2.97 8.97 -3.20
CA ASP A 43 1.63 8.75 -3.72
C ASP A 43 1.05 7.50 -3.09
N LEU A 44 -0.24 7.47 -3.03
CA LEU A 44 -0.96 6.37 -2.43
C LEU A 44 -2.20 6.13 -3.28
N VAL A 45 -2.20 5.04 -4.00
CA VAL A 45 -3.21 4.79 -5.02
C VAL A 45 -4.00 3.56 -4.66
N MET A 46 -5.32 3.70 -4.63
CA MET A 46 -6.19 2.55 -4.39
C MET A 46 -6.79 2.11 -5.71
N HIS A 47 -6.74 0.82 -5.94
CA HIS A 47 -7.34 0.20 -7.10
C HIS A 47 -8.25 -0.92 -6.62
N THR A 48 -9.42 -1.01 -7.20
CA THR A 48 -10.36 -2.06 -6.83
C THR A 48 -10.59 -2.97 -8.02
N GLU A 49 -10.33 -4.24 -7.79
CA GLU A 49 -10.57 -5.26 -8.78
C GLU A 49 -11.89 -5.94 -8.45
N ILE A 50 -12.67 -6.25 -9.45
CA ILE A 50 -13.92 -6.98 -9.23
C ILE A 50 -13.65 -8.45 -9.47
N THR A 51 -13.86 -9.25 -8.45
CA THR A 51 -13.58 -10.68 -8.52
C THR A 51 -14.88 -11.46 -8.32
N ALA A 52 -14.79 -12.77 -8.45
CA ALA A 52 -15.95 -13.64 -8.23
C ALA A 52 -16.47 -13.50 -6.80
N ASP A 53 -15.62 -13.15 -5.86
CA ASP A 53 -16.02 -12.96 -4.46
C ASP A 53 -16.36 -11.53 -4.13
N GLY A 54 -16.43 -10.66 -5.13
CA GLY A 54 -16.78 -9.26 -4.94
C GLY A 54 -15.58 -8.34 -5.11
N PRO A 55 -15.72 -7.08 -4.67
CA PRO A 55 -14.63 -6.12 -4.82
C PRO A 55 -13.42 -6.51 -3.99
N TRP A 56 -12.25 -6.30 -4.56
CA TRP A 56 -10.99 -6.61 -3.88
C TRP A 56 -10.05 -5.44 -4.06
N PRO A 57 -10.09 -4.49 -3.12
CA PRO A 57 -9.22 -3.31 -3.22
C PRO A 57 -7.78 -3.63 -2.87
N SER A 58 -6.89 -2.88 -3.49
CA SER A 58 -5.47 -2.92 -3.16
C SER A 58 -4.95 -1.49 -3.07
N LEU A 59 -3.88 -1.31 -2.32
CA LEU A 59 -3.22 -0.02 -2.21
C LEU A 59 -1.79 -0.17 -2.65
N THR A 60 -1.36 0.76 -3.51
CA THR A 60 0.04 0.84 -3.93
C THR A 60 0.62 2.11 -3.33
N VAL A 61 1.74 1.95 -2.66
CA VAL A 61 2.44 3.06 -2.02
C VAL A 61 3.71 3.33 -2.80
N TYR A 62 3.86 4.55 -3.28
CA TYR A 62 5.08 4.99 -3.94
C TYR A 62 5.83 5.87 -2.96
N PHE A 63 7.08 5.59 -2.77
CA PHE A 63 7.84 6.27 -1.73
C PHE A 63 9.31 6.31 -2.09
N HIS A 64 10.05 7.12 -1.36
CA HIS A 64 11.50 7.05 -1.42
C HIS A 64 12.03 7.05 0.01
N ASP A 65 13.19 6.45 0.20
CA ASP A 65 13.82 6.42 1.50
C ASP A 65 14.39 7.80 1.80
N THR A 66 14.21 8.23 3.04
CA THR A 66 14.82 9.47 3.48
C THR A 66 16.02 9.11 4.34
N GLU A 67 17.02 9.92 4.25
CA GLU A 67 18.21 9.70 5.04
C GLU A 67 18.34 10.74 6.10
N ASP A 68 18.85 10.33 7.19
CA ASP A 68 19.04 11.29 8.26
C ASP A 68 20.45 11.53 8.57
#